data_674aaa81d8ab053074ac1953a3b4e74d
#
_entry.id   674aaa81d8ab053074ac1953a3b4e74d
#
_cell.length_a   1.000
_cell.length_b   1.000
_cell.length_c   1.000
_cell.angle_alpha   90.00
_cell.angle_beta   90.00
_cell.angle_gamma   90.00
#
_symmetry.space_group_name_H-M   'P 1'
#
loop_
_entity.id
_entity.type
_entity.pdbx_description
1 polymer ?
#
loop_
_entity_poly.entity_id
_entity_poly.type
_entity_poly.pdbx_seq_one_letter_code
_entity_poly.pdbx_strand_id
1 'polypeptide(L)'
;MSHGQRLKQALLGLAGTVVVTATLSLWGCGGNSVSVSDSTQAGAWVWALPANFPTPRVPADNPMSEAKVELGRFLFYDRRLSGNGTQACASCHHQDKAFTDGRALAKGSTGEMHPRNSQGLANVVYNTTLTWANPSLLSLEAQMQVPLFSEAPVEL
;
A
#
# COMPACT_ATOMS: atom_id res chain seq x y z
N MET A 1 -9.00 57.72 -5.52
CA MET A 1 -10.17 58.59 -5.38
C MET A 1 -11.13 57.75 -4.54
N SER A 2 -11.16 58.00 -3.19
CA SER A 2 -12.10 58.90 -2.53
C SER A 2 -13.40 58.19 -2.31
N HIS A 3 -13.78 58.00 -1.23
CA HIS A 3 -14.43 58.54 -0.05
C HIS A 3 -15.10 57.35 0.70
N GLY A 4 -15.18 57.22 1.94
CA GLY A 4 -14.95 58.10 3.08
C GLY A 4 -15.35 57.37 4.33
N GLN A 5 -14.54 57.60 5.27
CA GLN A 5 -14.75 57.30 6.68
C GLN A 5 -15.93 58.09 7.25
N ARG A 6 -16.40 57.62 8.39
CA ARG A 6 -17.10 58.30 9.50
C ARG A 6 -18.46 57.63 9.79
N LEU A 7 -18.90 57.40 10.99
CA LEU A 7 -18.75 58.04 12.32
C LEU A 7 -19.22 57.01 13.35
N LYS A 8 -18.49 56.69 14.37
CA LYS A 8 -18.45 57.21 15.73
C LYS A 8 -19.75 57.16 16.55
N GLN A 9 -19.59 56.40 17.65
CA GLN A 9 -19.99 56.74 19.04
C GLN A 9 -21.46 56.77 19.40
N ALA A 10 -21.76 55.94 20.32
CA ALA A 10 -21.87 56.00 21.77
C ALA A 10 -23.33 56.01 22.24
N LEU A 11 -23.65 55.17 23.20
CA LEU A 11 -24.20 55.60 24.47
C LEU A 11 -24.35 54.43 25.43
N LEU A 12 -23.85 54.66 26.62
CA LEU A 12 -23.99 53.86 27.84
C LEU A 12 -25.48 53.74 28.24
N GLY A 13 -25.79 52.63 28.94
CA GLY A 13 -27.05 52.53 29.66
C GLY A 13 -27.21 51.21 30.40
N LEU A 14 -26.73 51.18 31.61
CA LEU A 14 -27.21 50.54 32.85
C LEU A 14 -27.89 49.15 32.83
N ALA A 15 -27.21 48.28 33.50
CA ALA A 15 -27.66 47.49 34.68
C ALA A 15 -28.94 46.64 34.56
N GLY A 16 -28.70 45.35 34.72
CA GLY A 16 -29.76 44.40 35.00
C GLY A 16 -29.15 42.99 35.17
N THR A 17 -28.61 42.73 36.36
CA THR A 17 -28.11 41.43 36.74
C THR A 17 -29.28 40.46 36.94
N VAL A 18 -29.55 39.59 36.03
CA VAL A 18 -30.36 38.40 36.26
C VAL A 18 -29.47 37.18 36.22
N VAL A 19 -29.13 36.72 37.45
CA VAL A 19 -28.48 35.42 37.59
C VAL A 19 -29.52 34.33 37.40
N VAL A 20 -29.59 33.74 36.22
CA VAL A 20 -30.31 32.50 36.01
C VAL A 20 -29.31 31.37 36.15
N THR A 21 -29.33 30.74 37.30
CA THR A 21 -28.63 29.48 37.53
C THR A 21 -29.32 28.37 36.80
N ALA A 22 -28.97 28.14 35.55
CA ALA A 22 -29.37 26.94 34.81
C ALA A 22 -28.46 25.79 35.26
N THR A 23 -28.97 24.92 36.09
CA THR A 23 -28.36 23.63 36.38
C THR A 23 -28.48 22.75 35.13
N LEU A 24 -27.47 22.74 34.32
CA LEU A 24 -27.32 21.74 33.25
C LEU A 24 -27.03 20.37 33.87
N SER A 25 -28.04 19.54 33.95
CA SER A 25 -27.84 18.10 34.17
C SER A 25 -27.16 17.51 32.95
N LEU A 26 -25.83 17.34 33.03
CA LEU A 26 -25.07 16.56 32.05
C LEU A 26 -25.49 15.09 32.19
N TRP A 27 -26.44 14.68 31.37
CA TRP A 27 -26.59 13.27 31.07
C TRP A 27 -25.35 12.85 30.27
N GLY A 28 -24.41 12.26 30.99
CA GLY A 28 -23.28 11.59 30.38
C GLY A 28 -23.81 10.46 29.50
N CYS A 29 -23.79 10.66 28.18
CA CYS A 29 -23.73 9.55 27.26
C CYS A 29 -22.45 8.80 27.61
N GLY A 30 -22.61 7.63 28.22
CA GLY A 30 -21.54 6.66 28.39
C GLY A 30 -21.03 6.27 27.00
N GLY A 31 -20.06 7.05 26.50
CA GLY A 31 -19.27 6.63 25.37
C GLY A 31 -18.51 5.39 25.80
N ASN A 32 -18.93 4.21 25.35
CA ASN A 32 -18.05 3.06 25.31
C ASN A 32 -16.85 3.49 24.47
N SER A 33 -15.79 3.89 25.13
CA SER A 33 -14.48 3.93 24.54
C SER A 33 -14.15 2.47 24.16
N VAL A 34 -14.44 2.13 22.91
CA VAL A 34 -13.84 0.96 22.29
C VAL A 34 -12.34 1.28 22.33
N SER A 35 -11.66 0.80 23.34
CA SER A 35 -10.23 0.65 23.32
C SER A 35 -9.97 -0.28 22.15
N VAL A 36 -9.64 0.29 20.99
CA VAL A 36 -8.96 -0.44 19.94
C VAL A 36 -7.65 -0.85 20.59
N SER A 37 -7.66 -2.05 21.15
CA SER A 37 -6.44 -2.73 21.56
C SER A 37 -5.62 -2.73 20.30
N ASP A 38 -4.54 -1.94 20.30
CA ASP A 38 -3.51 -2.00 19.28
C ASP A 38 -2.93 -3.42 19.27
N SER A 39 -3.60 -4.31 18.53
CA SER A 39 -3.19 -5.71 18.32
C SER A 39 -2.07 -5.78 17.28
N THR A 40 -1.24 -4.75 17.19
CA THR A 40 -0.05 -4.73 16.35
C THR A 40 1.17 -5.32 17.02
N GLN A 41 1.00 -6.41 17.76
CA GLN A 41 2.05 -7.42 17.80
C GLN A 41 1.67 -8.55 16.83
N ALA A 42 1.58 -8.20 15.53
CA ALA A 42 1.72 -9.20 14.50
C ALA A 42 3.06 -9.90 14.76
N GLY A 43 3.01 -11.18 15.10
CA GLY A 43 4.19 -11.92 15.48
C GLY A 43 5.34 -11.69 14.50
N ALA A 44 6.55 -11.57 15.00
CA ALA A 44 7.72 -11.41 14.15
C ALA A 44 7.72 -12.55 13.12
N TRP A 45 7.91 -12.20 11.85
CA TRP A 45 7.95 -13.18 10.77
C TRP A 45 9.06 -14.21 11.01
N VAL A 46 8.72 -15.49 10.97
CA VAL A 46 9.67 -16.59 11.11
C VAL A 46 9.89 -17.21 9.73
N TRP A 47 11.13 -17.18 9.28
CA TRP A 47 11.52 -17.82 8.03
C TRP A 47 11.61 -19.34 8.20
N ALA A 48 10.79 -20.10 7.47
CA ALA A 48 10.90 -21.55 7.34
C ALA A 48 11.88 -21.91 6.20
N LEU A 49 13.17 -21.59 6.39
CA LEU A 49 14.17 -21.84 5.38
C LEU A 49 14.75 -23.27 5.46
N PRO A 50 15.10 -23.86 4.31
CA PRO A 50 15.89 -25.10 4.31
C PRO A 50 17.23 -24.90 5.03
N ALA A 51 17.81 -26.00 5.53
CA ALA A 51 19.14 -25.94 6.13
C ALA A 51 20.16 -25.32 5.17
N ASN A 52 21.02 -24.46 5.71
CA ASN A 52 22.07 -23.73 4.99
C ASN A 52 21.59 -22.64 4.00
N PHE A 53 20.30 -22.35 3.95
CA PHE A 53 19.85 -21.16 3.21
C PHE A 53 20.11 -19.90 4.05
N PRO A 54 20.67 -18.84 3.45
CA PRO A 54 20.86 -17.57 4.15
C PRO A 54 19.51 -16.90 4.38
N THR A 55 19.39 -16.13 5.46
CA THR A 55 18.19 -15.31 5.69
C THR A 55 18.07 -14.26 4.57
N PRO A 56 16.90 -14.13 3.93
CA PRO A 56 16.68 -13.10 2.93
C PRO A 56 16.90 -11.69 3.46
N ARG A 57 17.40 -10.81 2.60
CA ARG A 57 17.54 -9.39 2.94
C ARG A 57 16.16 -8.75 2.98
N VAL A 58 15.83 -8.13 4.11
CA VAL A 58 14.57 -7.40 4.31
C VAL A 58 14.93 -5.93 4.55
N PRO A 59 14.29 -4.97 3.84
CA PRO A 59 14.47 -3.56 4.11
C PRO A 59 14.10 -3.22 5.55
N ALA A 60 14.92 -2.41 6.22
CA ALA A 60 14.71 -2.05 7.63
C ALA A 60 13.42 -1.24 7.84
N ASP A 61 13.02 -0.47 6.85
CA ASP A 61 11.82 0.36 6.81
C ASP A 61 10.58 -0.41 6.32
N ASN A 62 10.74 -1.67 5.90
CA ASN A 62 9.64 -2.52 5.46
C ASN A 62 9.76 -3.94 6.05
N PRO A 63 9.72 -4.12 7.38
CA PRO A 63 9.88 -5.43 8.00
C PRO A 63 8.76 -6.40 7.60
N MET A 64 9.09 -7.68 7.59
CA MET A 64 8.14 -8.77 7.30
C MET A 64 7.13 -8.94 8.44
N SER A 65 5.91 -9.31 8.08
CA SER A 65 4.88 -9.78 9.00
C SER A 65 3.96 -10.78 8.31
N GLU A 66 3.28 -11.63 9.08
CA GLU A 66 2.28 -12.57 8.52
C GLU A 66 1.20 -11.85 7.73
N ALA A 67 0.69 -10.73 8.25
CA ALA A 67 -0.33 -9.94 7.58
C ALA A 67 0.13 -9.40 6.21
N LYS A 68 1.39 -8.95 6.10
CA LYS A 68 1.97 -8.50 4.81
C LYS A 68 2.12 -9.66 3.83
N VAL A 69 2.55 -10.81 4.29
CA VAL A 69 2.68 -12.00 3.44
C VAL A 69 1.32 -12.46 2.95
N GLU A 70 0.34 -12.48 3.82
CA GLU A 70 -1.03 -12.85 3.46
C GLU A 70 -1.63 -11.86 2.47
N LEU A 71 -1.49 -10.55 2.70
CA LEU A 71 -1.90 -9.52 1.75
C LEU A 71 -1.21 -9.71 0.39
N GLY A 72 0.10 -9.95 0.39
CA GLY A 72 0.86 -10.18 -0.84
C GLY A 72 0.35 -11.38 -1.63
N ARG A 73 -0.05 -12.45 -0.94
CA ARG A 73 -0.68 -13.61 -1.59
C ARG A 73 -2.00 -13.25 -2.27
N PHE A 74 -2.87 -12.48 -1.62
CA PHE A 74 -4.11 -12.02 -2.25
C PHE A 74 -3.82 -11.13 -3.47
N LEU A 75 -2.94 -10.16 -3.33
CA LEU A 75 -2.59 -9.23 -4.41
C LEU A 75 -1.99 -9.95 -5.62
N PHE A 76 -1.20 -10.99 -5.42
CA PHE A 76 -0.59 -11.77 -6.50
C PHE A 76 -1.63 -12.40 -7.46
N TYR A 77 -2.82 -12.71 -6.97
CA TYR A 77 -3.92 -13.29 -7.76
C TYR A 77 -5.01 -12.27 -8.10
N ASP A 78 -4.88 -11.02 -7.68
CA ASP A 78 -5.92 -10.02 -7.85
C ASP A 78 -5.86 -9.33 -9.21
N ARG A 79 -6.82 -9.63 -10.08
CA ARG A 79 -6.92 -9.02 -11.41
C ARG A 79 -7.24 -7.53 -11.40
N ARG A 80 -7.75 -6.99 -10.29
CA ARG A 80 -8.03 -5.55 -10.15
C ARG A 80 -6.77 -4.69 -10.20
N LEU A 81 -5.59 -5.30 -10.06
CA LEU A 81 -4.31 -4.62 -10.22
C LEU A 81 -3.97 -4.31 -11.68
N SER A 82 -4.55 -5.02 -12.65
CA SER A 82 -4.33 -4.66 -14.05
C SER A 82 -5.28 -3.56 -14.51
N GLY A 83 -4.81 -2.67 -15.37
CA GLY A 83 -5.56 -1.52 -15.85
C GLY A 83 -6.90 -1.86 -16.50
N ASN A 84 -7.03 -3.04 -17.10
CA ASN A 84 -8.26 -3.52 -17.74
C ASN A 84 -8.95 -4.66 -16.96
N GLY A 85 -8.45 -5.05 -15.80
CA GLY A 85 -9.04 -6.10 -14.96
C GLY A 85 -8.90 -7.51 -15.50
N THR A 86 -8.04 -7.76 -16.51
CA THR A 86 -7.96 -9.06 -17.17
C THR A 86 -6.86 -9.96 -16.66
N GLN A 87 -5.79 -9.41 -16.10
CA GLN A 87 -4.61 -10.14 -15.65
C GLN A 87 -4.27 -9.85 -14.19
N ALA A 88 -3.56 -10.77 -13.58
CA ALA A 88 -2.91 -10.65 -12.28
C ALA A 88 -1.45 -11.09 -12.43
N CYS A 89 -0.61 -10.90 -11.43
CA CYS A 89 0.76 -11.42 -11.43
C CYS A 89 0.78 -12.94 -11.75
N ALA A 90 -0.15 -13.69 -11.16
CA ALA A 90 -0.31 -15.13 -11.40
C ALA A 90 -0.66 -15.49 -12.86
N SER A 91 -1.10 -14.55 -13.69
CA SER A 91 -1.38 -14.82 -15.11
C SER A 91 -0.11 -15.05 -15.94
N CYS A 92 1.02 -14.48 -15.49
CA CYS A 92 2.32 -14.63 -16.13
C CYS A 92 3.33 -15.39 -15.25
N HIS A 93 3.02 -15.58 -13.96
CA HIS A 93 3.90 -16.27 -13.02
C HIS A 93 3.19 -17.50 -12.43
N HIS A 94 3.15 -18.58 -13.22
CA HIS A 94 2.47 -19.82 -12.83
C HIS A 94 3.29 -20.62 -11.81
N GLN A 95 2.67 -21.01 -10.73
CA GLN A 95 3.33 -21.73 -9.64
C GLN A 95 3.94 -23.08 -10.10
N ASP A 96 3.24 -23.80 -10.97
CA ASP A 96 3.66 -25.09 -11.53
C ASP A 96 4.83 -24.97 -12.53
N LYS A 97 5.23 -23.74 -12.88
CA LYS A 97 6.35 -23.43 -13.80
C LYS A 97 7.45 -22.60 -13.14
N ALA A 98 7.71 -22.81 -11.86
CA ALA A 98 8.65 -22.00 -11.09
C ALA A 98 8.35 -20.49 -11.17
N PHE A 99 7.08 -20.14 -11.27
CA PHE A 99 6.57 -18.77 -11.40
C PHE A 99 7.03 -18.04 -12.68
N THR A 100 7.10 -18.75 -13.79
CA THR A 100 7.18 -18.17 -15.16
C THR A 100 5.93 -18.60 -15.96
N ASP A 101 5.69 -18.01 -17.14
CA ASP A 101 4.60 -18.44 -18.04
C ASP A 101 4.99 -19.59 -18.98
N GLY A 102 6.29 -19.89 -19.06
CA GLY A 102 6.85 -20.92 -19.94
C GLY A 102 6.86 -20.53 -21.42
N ARG A 103 6.70 -19.26 -21.76
CA ARG A 103 6.75 -18.74 -23.12
C ARG A 103 8.08 -18.06 -23.40
N ALA A 104 8.44 -17.96 -24.68
CA ALA A 104 9.62 -17.19 -25.10
C ALA A 104 9.40 -15.68 -24.92
N LEU A 105 8.19 -15.21 -25.15
CA LEU A 105 7.76 -13.81 -24.99
C LEU A 105 6.48 -13.77 -24.18
N ALA A 106 6.48 -12.95 -23.14
CA ALA A 106 5.29 -12.74 -22.30
C ALA A 106 4.23 -11.92 -23.07
N LYS A 107 2.98 -11.98 -22.60
CA LYS A 107 1.87 -11.23 -23.16
C LYS A 107 1.23 -10.37 -22.09
N GLY A 108 1.22 -9.06 -22.31
CA GLY A 108 0.61 -8.09 -21.41
C GLY A 108 -0.92 -8.10 -21.44
N SER A 109 -1.52 -7.33 -20.54
CA SER A 109 -2.99 -7.25 -20.36
C SER A 109 -3.71 -6.68 -21.59
N THR A 110 -3.05 -5.85 -22.37
CA THR A 110 -3.58 -5.31 -23.65
C THR A 110 -3.46 -6.29 -24.81
N GLY A 111 -2.77 -7.41 -24.61
CA GLY A 111 -2.47 -8.38 -25.66
C GLY A 111 -1.15 -8.14 -26.38
N GLU A 112 -0.43 -7.07 -26.05
CA GLU A 112 0.88 -6.77 -26.58
C GLU A 112 1.91 -7.80 -26.13
N MET A 113 2.84 -8.14 -27.01
CA MET A 113 3.92 -9.08 -26.70
C MET A 113 5.12 -8.34 -26.17
N HIS A 114 5.63 -8.82 -25.06
CA HIS A 114 6.88 -8.33 -24.49
C HIS A 114 8.08 -8.81 -25.29
N PRO A 115 9.19 -8.07 -25.29
CA PRO A 115 10.41 -8.51 -25.97
C PRO A 115 11.12 -9.67 -25.25
N ARG A 116 10.64 -10.09 -24.08
CA ARG A 116 11.22 -11.15 -23.24
C ARG A 116 10.13 -11.99 -22.58
N ASN A 117 10.51 -13.14 -22.04
CA ASN A 117 9.64 -14.02 -21.27
C ASN A 117 9.38 -13.48 -19.86
N SER A 118 8.34 -13.98 -19.19
CA SER A 118 8.15 -13.79 -17.75
C SER A 118 9.26 -14.50 -16.98
N GLN A 119 9.93 -13.79 -16.11
CA GLN A 119 11.01 -14.35 -15.27
C GLN A 119 10.43 -15.29 -14.21
N GLY A 120 11.17 -16.34 -13.89
CA GLY A 120 10.86 -17.17 -12.72
C GLY A 120 11.07 -16.39 -11.43
N LEU A 121 10.12 -16.50 -10.49
CA LEU A 121 10.20 -15.81 -9.20
C LEU A 121 10.73 -16.70 -8.07
N ALA A 122 10.99 -17.98 -8.35
CA ALA A 122 11.57 -18.88 -7.35
C ALA A 122 12.92 -18.31 -6.87
N ASN A 123 13.05 -18.12 -5.55
CA ASN A 123 14.26 -17.59 -4.91
C ASN A 123 14.68 -16.18 -5.37
N VAL A 124 13.79 -15.41 -5.97
CA VAL A 124 14.10 -14.07 -6.51
C VAL A 124 14.69 -13.11 -5.48
N VAL A 125 14.40 -13.30 -4.20
CA VAL A 125 14.93 -12.48 -3.09
C VAL A 125 16.45 -12.55 -2.94
N TYR A 126 17.08 -13.57 -3.49
CA TYR A 126 18.56 -13.74 -3.48
C TYR A 126 19.24 -13.19 -4.74
N ASN A 127 18.47 -12.71 -5.72
CA ASN A 127 19.03 -12.12 -6.91
C ASN A 127 19.71 -10.78 -6.58
N THR A 128 20.87 -10.56 -7.14
CA THR A 128 21.64 -9.29 -6.99
C THR A 128 21.13 -8.20 -7.92
N THR A 129 20.48 -8.59 -9.00
CA THR A 129 19.87 -7.69 -10.00
C THR A 129 18.51 -8.23 -10.36
N LEU A 130 17.60 -7.33 -10.70
CA LEU A 130 16.21 -7.63 -11.05
C LEU A 130 15.93 -7.24 -12.50
N THR A 131 14.78 -7.58 -13.03
CA THR A 131 14.35 -7.24 -14.38
C THR A 131 15.46 -7.40 -15.42
N TRP A 132 15.78 -8.64 -15.79
CA TRP A 132 16.80 -8.93 -16.83
C TRP A 132 18.14 -8.25 -16.57
N ALA A 133 18.61 -8.30 -15.33
CA ALA A 133 19.87 -7.72 -14.88
C ALA A 133 19.91 -6.17 -14.95
N ASN A 134 18.82 -5.52 -14.57
CA ASN A 134 18.80 -4.05 -14.44
C ASN A 134 19.53 -3.60 -13.16
N PRO A 135 20.69 -2.92 -13.27
CA PRO A 135 21.46 -2.51 -12.10
C PRO A 135 20.82 -1.40 -11.27
N SER A 136 19.78 -0.74 -11.78
CA SER A 136 19.06 0.32 -11.07
C SER A 136 17.93 -0.20 -10.18
N LEU A 137 17.53 -1.47 -10.33
CA LEU A 137 16.48 -2.09 -9.54
C LEU A 137 17.10 -2.97 -8.46
N LEU A 138 17.24 -2.41 -7.27
CA LEU A 138 17.95 -3.02 -6.15
C LEU A 138 17.04 -3.63 -5.09
N SER A 139 15.73 -3.44 -5.18
CA SER A 139 14.75 -4.01 -4.27
C SER A 139 13.55 -4.58 -5.02
N LEU A 140 12.88 -5.56 -4.40
CA LEU A 140 11.66 -6.14 -4.97
C LEU A 140 10.51 -5.13 -5.01
N GLU A 141 10.47 -4.20 -4.06
CA GLU A 141 9.49 -3.11 -4.04
C GLU A 141 9.66 -2.19 -5.25
N ALA A 142 10.89 -1.83 -5.59
CA ALA A 142 11.18 -1.04 -6.79
C ALA A 142 10.88 -1.82 -8.07
N GLN A 143 11.16 -3.13 -8.08
CA GLN A 143 10.83 -4.01 -9.20
C GLN A 143 9.33 -4.05 -9.46
N MET A 144 8.50 -4.08 -8.42
CA MET A 144 7.04 -4.15 -8.57
C MET A 144 6.43 -2.92 -9.26
N GLN A 145 7.12 -1.78 -9.26
CA GLN A 145 6.66 -0.59 -10.00
C GLN A 145 6.65 -0.83 -11.51
N VAL A 146 7.53 -1.68 -12.02
CA VAL A 146 7.66 -1.95 -13.45
C VAL A 146 6.39 -2.64 -13.99
N PRO A 147 5.98 -3.84 -13.55
CA PRO A 147 4.80 -4.51 -14.09
C PRO A 147 3.49 -3.79 -13.79
N LEU A 148 3.44 -2.95 -12.74
CA LEU A 148 2.22 -2.24 -12.35
C LEU A 148 2.00 -0.94 -13.13
N PHE A 149 3.08 -0.23 -13.51
CA PHE A 149 2.96 1.14 -14.01
C PHE A 149 3.70 1.41 -15.33
N SER A 150 4.31 0.41 -15.96
CA SER A 150 4.91 0.60 -17.28
C SER A 150 3.83 0.77 -18.35
N GLU A 151 4.00 1.78 -19.20
CA GLU A 151 3.07 2.08 -20.29
C GLU A 151 3.42 1.36 -21.59
N ALA A 152 4.67 0.97 -21.77
CA ALA A 152 5.11 0.26 -22.97
C ALA A 152 6.35 -0.62 -22.69
N PRO A 153 6.22 -1.93 -22.79
CA PRO A 153 4.96 -2.67 -22.97
C PRO A 153 4.13 -2.70 -21.69
N VAL A 154 2.80 -2.70 -21.81
CA VAL A 154 1.87 -2.80 -20.68
C VAL A 154 1.84 -4.24 -20.17
N GLU A 155 2.19 -4.45 -18.88
CA GLU A 155 2.17 -5.78 -18.28
C GLU A 155 0.84 -6.05 -17.56
N LEU A 156 0.41 -5.17 -16.65
CA LEU A 156 -0.83 -5.30 -15.87
C LEU A 156 -1.89 -4.21 -16.12
#